data_3832bba63da6e10efc29a2eeb22529b0
#
_entry.id   3832bba63da6e10efc29a2eeb22529b0
#
_cell.length_a   1.000
_cell.length_b   1.000
_cell.length_c   1.000
_cell.angle_alpha   90.00
_cell.angle_beta   90.00
_cell.angle_gamma   90.00
#
_symmetry.space_group_name_H-M   'P 1'
#
loop_
_entity.id
_entity.type
_entity.pdbx_description
1 polymer ?
#
loop_
_entity_poly.entity_id
_entity_poly.type
_entity_poly.pdbx_seq_one_letter_code
_entity_poly.pdbx_strand_id
1 'polypeptide(L)'
;MNSTASTPSVSWWRPLAKVDRWAILAIVIIPTLLFTIPALFGHPAITNDNLIQNFPLRALVGKIMATGHLPLMNVYINSGSPLLGGLNAGAFYPLTLLFIFLPPQVAWAINLIAIYITSALGMYVLLRWHRLSPVASLAAALSFTYTGAMLGQLVHLAVAQGFALIPWFVLVFLSLARRLRDLPETATLREIVGRVRTSVVWFAVLLGLTFLTGEPRSIAEIELLGLIVVPSILLIRSSYFLVSWKKRASYLLTLGVGGVLGIGIGICQLLPGWAFIGSSNRAAISYWFFGSGSLSVKWSALFFIPDIFGGNGAVAGPGYFVNYNLAEVTSYAGILAMIGFFAFLSRLKRKGWQGEDKDFVLYVVVAVVGLFATWGSFTPLGHIFHGIPLLKSTRLQSR
;
A
#
# COMPACT_ATOMS: atom_id res chain seq x y z
N MET A 1 -22.83 -46.86 13.13
CA MET A 1 -23.06 -45.98 11.97
C MET A 1 -22.37 -44.65 12.28
N ASN A 2 -21.08 -44.55 11.88
CA ASN A 2 -20.28 -43.34 12.08
C ASN A 2 -20.36 -42.51 10.79
N SER A 3 -21.15 -41.46 10.77
CA SER A 3 -21.10 -40.46 9.70
C SER A 3 -19.90 -39.52 9.96
N THR A 4 -18.79 -39.77 9.28
CA THR A 4 -17.70 -38.82 9.14
C THR A 4 -18.21 -37.66 8.28
N ALA A 5 -18.69 -36.60 8.95
CA ALA A 5 -18.97 -35.36 8.27
C ALA A 5 -17.64 -34.79 7.77
N SER A 6 -17.37 -34.94 6.48
CA SER A 6 -16.27 -34.30 5.78
C SER A 6 -16.45 -32.80 5.87
N THR A 7 -15.59 -32.14 6.64
CA THR A 7 -15.48 -30.68 6.65
C THR A 7 -15.23 -30.21 5.21
N PRO A 8 -16.07 -29.33 4.64
CA PRO A 8 -15.86 -28.86 3.30
C PRO A 8 -14.50 -28.12 3.26
N SER A 9 -13.60 -28.62 2.45
CA SER A 9 -12.36 -27.91 2.11
C SER A 9 -12.77 -26.54 1.56
N VAL A 10 -12.47 -25.50 2.30
CA VAL A 10 -12.68 -24.13 1.82
C VAL A 10 -11.69 -23.91 0.68
N SER A 11 -12.12 -24.23 -0.54
CA SER A 11 -11.35 -23.87 -1.72
C SER A 11 -11.36 -22.33 -1.81
N TRP A 12 -10.18 -21.74 -1.79
CA TRP A 12 -9.96 -20.30 -1.92
C TRP A 12 -10.45 -19.75 -3.27
N TRP A 13 -10.68 -20.65 -4.22
CA TRP A 13 -11.13 -20.39 -5.57
C TRP A 13 -12.54 -20.97 -5.76
N ARG A 14 -13.56 -20.22 -5.38
CA ARG A 14 -14.85 -20.46 -6.00
C ARG A 14 -14.74 -20.04 -7.46
N PRO A 15 -15.32 -20.79 -8.41
CA PRO A 15 -15.37 -20.32 -9.79
C PRO A 15 -15.98 -18.92 -9.79
N LEU A 16 -15.28 -17.98 -10.44
CA LEU A 16 -15.70 -16.59 -10.52
C LEU A 16 -17.11 -16.54 -11.09
N ALA A 17 -18.04 -15.97 -10.34
CA ALA A 17 -19.39 -15.71 -10.83
C ALA A 17 -19.30 -14.80 -12.08
N LYS A 18 -20.28 -14.86 -12.96
CA LYS A 18 -20.31 -13.96 -14.14
C LYS A 18 -20.10 -12.48 -13.75
N VAL A 19 -20.68 -12.05 -12.62
CA VAL A 19 -20.54 -10.69 -12.10
C VAL A 19 -19.13 -10.38 -11.67
N ASP A 20 -18.37 -11.33 -11.09
CA ASP A 20 -16.95 -11.12 -10.74
C ASP A 20 -16.10 -10.89 -12.00
N ARG A 21 -16.41 -11.57 -13.12
CA ARG A 21 -15.71 -11.37 -14.40
C ARG A 21 -15.91 -9.94 -14.93
N TRP A 22 -17.12 -9.41 -14.87
CA TRP A 22 -17.41 -8.04 -15.26
C TRP A 22 -16.74 -7.02 -14.34
N ALA A 23 -16.70 -7.29 -13.03
CA ALA A 23 -15.98 -6.45 -12.09
C ALA A 23 -14.46 -6.41 -12.39
N ILE A 24 -13.84 -7.55 -12.65
CA ILE A 24 -12.42 -7.63 -13.03
C ILE A 24 -12.18 -6.91 -14.36
N LEU A 25 -13.07 -7.08 -15.34
CA LEU A 25 -12.97 -6.39 -16.62
C LEU A 25 -13.01 -4.86 -16.42
N ALA A 26 -13.92 -4.35 -15.59
CA ALA A 26 -13.97 -2.93 -15.26
C ALA A 26 -12.68 -2.44 -14.57
N ILE A 27 -12.14 -3.21 -13.63
CA ILE A 27 -10.87 -2.92 -12.94
C ILE A 27 -9.71 -2.79 -13.93
N VAL A 28 -9.70 -3.57 -15.00
CA VAL A 28 -8.66 -3.51 -16.03
C VAL A 28 -8.92 -2.38 -17.02
N ILE A 29 -10.14 -2.25 -17.51
CA ILE A 29 -10.49 -1.29 -18.57
C ILE A 29 -10.38 0.17 -18.11
N ILE A 30 -10.88 0.48 -16.89
CA ILE A 30 -10.92 1.87 -16.41
C ILE A 30 -9.53 2.52 -16.40
N PRO A 31 -8.50 1.98 -15.71
CA PRO A 31 -7.17 2.60 -15.73
C PRO A 31 -6.50 2.51 -17.10
N THR A 32 -6.78 1.45 -17.89
CA THR A 32 -6.24 1.34 -19.24
C THR A 32 -6.72 2.51 -20.10
N LEU A 33 -8.01 2.80 -20.12
CA LEU A 33 -8.54 3.94 -20.87
C LEU A 33 -8.07 5.27 -20.30
N LEU A 34 -8.05 5.41 -18.96
CA LEU A 34 -7.67 6.64 -18.27
C LEU A 34 -6.23 7.09 -18.61
N PHE A 35 -5.30 6.16 -18.74
CA PHE A 35 -3.88 6.48 -18.98
C PHE A 35 -3.49 6.35 -20.46
N THR A 36 -4.16 5.51 -21.25
CA THR A 36 -3.83 5.33 -22.66
C THR A 36 -4.43 6.42 -23.53
N ILE A 37 -5.69 6.82 -23.30
CA ILE A 37 -6.36 7.82 -24.16
C ILE A 37 -5.61 9.16 -24.12
N PRO A 38 -5.33 9.78 -22.96
CA PRO A 38 -4.57 11.04 -22.95
C PRO A 38 -3.18 10.90 -23.59
N ALA A 39 -2.50 9.76 -23.38
CA ALA A 39 -1.18 9.52 -23.95
C ALA A 39 -1.21 9.47 -25.49
N LEU A 40 -2.26 8.90 -26.10
CA LEU A 40 -2.45 8.88 -27.55
C LEU A 40 -2.65 10.28 -28.16
N PHE A 41 -3.20 11.22 -27.37
CA PHE A 41 -3.37 12.63 -27.76
C PHE A 41 -2.18 13.51 -27.33
N GLY A 42 -1.04 12.95 -27.00
CA GLY A 42 0.16 13.68 -26.61
C GLY A 42 0.20 14.22 -25.19
N HIS A 43 -0.73 13.80 -24.34
CA HIS A 43 -0.85 14.19 -22.94
C HIS A 43 -0.59 13.01 -21.97
N PRO A 44 0.61 12.38 -21.99
CA PRO A 44 0.91 11.32 -21.03
C PRO A 44 0.90 11.90 -19.61
N ALA A 45 0.53 11.07 -18.63
CA ALA A 45 0.51 11.46 -17.21
C ALA A 45 1.95 11.53 -16.65
N ILE A 46 2.77 12.43 -17.18
CA ILE A 46 4.16 12.69 -16.78
C ILE A 46 4.23 14.15 -16.33
N THR A 47 3.93 14.40 -15.07
CA THR A 47 3.84 15.76 -14.51
C THR A 47 4.66 15.86 -13.22
N ASN A 48 5.03 17.06 -12.82
CA ASN A 48 5.75 17.35 -11.58
C ASN A 48 7.01 16.46 -11.40
N ASP A 49 7.16 15.80 -10.25
CA ASP A 49 8.32 14.95 -9.95
C ASP A 49 8.48 13.77 -10.92
N ASN A 50 7.42 13.35 -11.56
CA ASN A 50 7.53 12.34 -12.62
C ASN A 50 8.27 12.86 -13.84
N LEU A 51 8.06 14.13 -14.22
CA LEU A 51 8.71 14.73 -15.37
C LEU A 51 10.21 14.96 -15.12
N ILE A 52 10.56 15.45 -13.92
CA ILE A 52 11.93 15.88 -13.61
C ILE A 52 12.78 14.77 -12.96
N GLN A 53 12.16 13.75 -12.38
CA GLN A 53 12.87 12.73 -11.62
C GLN A 53 12.45 11.29 -11.97
N ASN A 54 11.20 10.89 -11.70
CA ASN A 54 10.83 9.47 -11.73
C ASN A 54 10.93 8.86 -13.13
N PHE A 55 10.40 9.54 -14.15
CA PHE A 55 10.45 9.07 -15.54
C PHE A 55 11.87 9.08 -16.11
N PRO A 56 12.66 10.19 -16.03
CA PRO A 56 14.03 10.20 -16.54
C PRO A 56 14.94 9.16 -15.89
N LEU A 57 14.84 8.96 -14.57
CA LEU A 57 15.65 7.97 -13.87
C LEU A 57 15.35 6.55 -14.34
N ARG A 58 14.07 6.18 -14.52
CA ARG A 58 13.70 4.84 -15.01
C ARG A 58 14.06 4.64 -16.48
N ALA A 59 13.90 5.67 -17.31
CA ALA A 59 14.34 5.62 -18.70
C ALA A 59 15.87 5.43 -18.77
N LEU A 60 16.63 6.10 -17.92
CA LEU A 60 18.08 5.93 -17.83
C LEU A 60 18.47 4.52 -17.34
N VAL A 61 17.76 4.00 -16.33
CA VAL A 61 17.94 2.59 -15.89
C VAL A 61 17.75 1.63 -17.08
N GLY A 62 16.64 1.77 -17.80
CA GLY A 62 16.36 0.92 -18.97
C GLY A 62 17.45 1.03 -20.04
N LYS A 63 17.90 2.26 -20.37
CA LYS A 63 18.96 2.51 -21.34
C LYS A 63 20.29 1.85 -20.94
N ILE A 64 20.69 1.94 -19.66
CA ILE A 64 21.94 1.34 -19.17
C ILE A 64 21.81 -0.19 -19.15
N MET A 65 20.71 -0.72 -18.63
CA MET A 65 20.51 -2.18 -18.54
C MET A 65 20.39 -2.83 -19.93
N ALA A 66 19.84 -2.13 -20.92
CA ALA A 66 19.80 -2.61 -22.30
C ALA A 66 21.18 -2.85 -22.92
N THR A 67 22.24 -2.21 -22.38
CA THR A 67 23.64 -2.45 -22.80
C THR A 67 24.34 -3.54 -21.96
N GLY A 68 23.61 -4.23 -21.10
CA GLY A 68 24.15 -5.30 -20.22
C GLY A 68 24.87 -4.79 -18.98
N HIS A 69 24.79 -3.51 -18.65
CA HIS A 69 25.46 -2.91 -17.49
C HIS A 69 24.49 -2.67 -16.33
N LEU A 70 25.00 -2.72 -15.10
CA LEU A 70 24.25 -2.31 -13.92
C LEU A 70 24.10 -0.79 -13.87
N PRO A 71 22.91 -0.26 -13.52
CA PRO A 71 22.64 1.18 -13.49
C PRO A 71 23.19 1.83 -12.20
N LEU A 72 24.51 1.80 -12.00
CA LEU A 72 25.14 2.25 -10.77
C LEU A 72 25.11 3.76 -10.60
N MET A 73 25.40 4.50 -11.69
CA MET A 73 25.59 5.95 -11.66
C MET A 73 24.74 6.67 -12.69
N ASN A 74 24.22 7.83 -12.31
CA ASN A 74 23.68 8.84 -13.22
C ASN A 74 24.75 9.92 -13.42
N VAL A 75 25.36 9.92 -14.59
CA VAL A 75 26.43 10.87 -14.96
C VAL A 75 25.92 12.25 -15.40
N TYR A 76 24.61 12.40 -15.56
CA TYR A 76 24.00 13.63 -16.10
C TYR A 76 23.65 14.67 -15.04
N ILE A 77 23.72 14.33 -13.76
CA ILE A 77 23.38 15.24 -12.66
C ILE A 77 24.50 15.27 -11.60
N ASN A 78 24.71 16.43 -10.99
CA ASN A 78 25.63 16.66 -9.86
C ASN A 78 27.04 16.08 -10.06
N SER A 79 27.61 16.17 -11.27
CA SER A 79 28.92 15.57 -11.61
C SER A 79 29.00 14.05 -11.38
N GLY A 80 27.88 13.38 -11.39
CA GLY A 80 27.70 11.97 -11.08
C GLY A 80 26.97 11.75 -9.75
N SER A 81 25.87 11.00 -9.81
CA SER A 81 25.05 10.66 -8.63
C SER A 81 24.72 9.17 -8.66
N PRO A 82 24.69 8.48 -7.49
CA PRO A 82 24.28 7.09 -7.44
C PRO A 82 22.87 6.90 -8.02
N LEU A 83 22.74 6.12 -9.09
CA LEU A 83 21.43 5.83 -9.69
C LEU A 83 20.73 4.70 -8.94
N LEU A 84 21.42 3.59 -8.73
CA LEU A 84 20.91 2.46 -7.97
C LEU A 84 20.76 2.79 -6.48
N GLY A 85 21.80 3.38 -5.88
CA GLY A 85 21.78 3.78 -4.47
C GLY A 85 20.86 4.95 -4.18
N GLY A 86 20.55 5.78 -5.18
CA GLY A 86 19.62 6.92 -5.04
C GLY A 86 18.15 6.53 -4.78
N LEU A 87 17.82 5.25 -4.88
CA LEU A 87 16.54 4.61 -4.57
C LEU A 87 15.40 4.96 -5.52
N ASN A 88 15.07 6.23 -5.75
CA ASN A 88 13.91 6.72 -6.52
C ASN A 88 13.75 6.11 -7.92
N ALA A 89 14.82 5.54 -8.48
CA ALA A 89 14.76 4.85 -9.76
C ALA A 89 14.00 3.52 -9.69
N GLY A 90 13.96 2.86 -8.50
CA GLY A 90 13.38 1.53 -8.35
C GLY A 90 13.92 0.57 -9.40
N ALA A 91 15.27 0.51 -9.56
CA ALA A 91 15.92 -0.07 -10.72
C ALA A 91 15.56 -1.55 -10.98
N PHE A 92 15.34 -2.31 -9.91
CA PHE A 92 14.97 -3.72 -9.99
C PHE A 92 13.47 -3.98 -9.77
N TYR A 93 12.65 -2.93 -9.67
CA TYR A 93 11.20 -3.14 -9.62
C TYR A 93 10.71 -3.74 -10.95
N PRO A 94 9.91 -4.81 -10.94
CA PRO A 94 9.56 -5.54 -12.16
C PRO A 94 9.04 -4.68 -13.30
N LEU A 95 8.24 -3.67 -12.99
CA LEU A 95 7.71 -2.77 -14.02
C LEU A 95 8.74 -1.74 -14.51
N THR A 96 9.79 -1.45 -13.74
CA THR A 96 10.92 -0.64 -14.22
C THR A 96 11.73 -1.40 -15.27
N LEU A 97 11.82 -2.72 -15.17
CA LEU A 97 12.52 -3.54 -16.16
C LEU A 97 11.88 -3.48 -17.55
N LEU A 98 10.63 -3.07 -17.66
CA LEU A 98 9.97 -2.84 -18.97
C LEU A 98 10.67 -1.75 -19.79
N PHE A 99 11.34 -0.79 -19.17
CA PHE A 99 12.12 0.24 -19.85
C PHE A 99 13.34 -0.30 -20.61
N ILE A 100 13.74 -1.55 -20.37
CA ILE A 100 14.79 -2.24 -21.12
C ILE A 100 14.31 -2.59 -22.52
N PHE A 101 13.04 -2.96 -22.68
CA PHE A 101 12.49 -3.60 -23.87
C PHE A 101 11.50 -2.71 -24.62
N LEU A 102 10.93 -1.69 -23.99
CA LEU A 102 9.86 -0.88 -24.53
C LEU A 102 10.26 0.60 -24.61
N PRO A 103 9.65 1.36 -25.55
CA PRO A 103 9.76 2.81 -25.54
C PRO A 103 9.41 3.36 -24.16
N PRO A 104 10.18 4.34 -23.61
CA PRO A 104 9.99 4.80 -22.24
C PRO A 104 8.56 5.26 -21.91
N GLN A 105 7.88 5.92 -22.85
CA GLN A 105 6.49 6.39 -22.67
C GLN A 105 5.51 5.22 -22.53
N VAL A 106 5.72 4.15 -23.30
CA VAL A 106 4.89 2.92 -23.24
C VAL A 106 5.12 2.21 -21.92
N ALA A 107 6.39 2.01 -21.51
CA ALA A 107 6.75 1.42 -20.24
C ALA A 107 6.15 2.21 -19.06
N TRP A 108 6.15 3.55 -19.15
CA TRP A 108 5.54 4.44 -18.17
C TRP A 108 4.02 4.25 -18.07
N ALA A 109 3.31 4.26 -19.19
CA ALA A 109 1.86 4.05 -19.21
C ALA A 109 1.49 2.69 -18.61
N ILE A 110 2.22 1.62 -18.94
CA ILE A 110 2.01 0.30 -18.37
C ILE A 110 2.24 0.31 -16.84
N ASN A 111 3.26 1.03 -16.35
CA ASN A 111 3.48 1.20 -14.91
C ASN A 111 2.26 1.81 -14.22
N LEU A 112 1.72 2.91 -14.74
CA LEU A 112 0.54 3.57 -14.18
C LEU A 112 -0.67 2.63 -14.19
N ILE A 113 -0.96 2.02 -15.32
CA ILE A 113 -2.09 1.08 -15.48
C ILE A 113 -1.96 -0.07 -14.46
N ALA A 114 -0.77 -0.67 -14.34
CA ALA A 114 -0.54 -1.79 -13.44
C ALA A 114 -0.69 -1.42 -11.96
N ILE A 115 -0.28 -0.21 -11.54
CA ILE A 115 -0.47 0.30 -10.18
C ILE A 115 -1.97 0.34 -9.83
N TYR A 116 -2.79 0.93 -10.70
CA TYR A 116 -4.23 1.06 -10.46
C TYR A 116 -4.94 -0.28 -10.52
N ILE A 117 -4.56 -1.18 -11.43
CA ILE A 117 -5.08 -2.56 -11.47
C ILE A 117 -4.70 -3.29 -10.17
N THR A 118 -3.45 -3.20 -9.73
CA THR A 118 -2.97 -3.87 -8.50
C THR A 118 -3.74 -3.39 -7.28
N SER A 119 -3.94 -2.07 -7.14
CA SER A 119 -4.69 -1.46 -6.06
C SER A 119 -6.15 -1.92 -6.05
N ALA A 120 -6.85 -1.75 -7.18
CA ALA A 120 -8.27 -2.08 -7.29
C ALA A 120 -8.53 -3.58 -7.14
N LEU A 121 -7.70 -4.43 -7.75
CA LEU A 121 -7.82 -5.87 -7.64
C LEU A 121 -7.56 -6.35 -6.21
N GLY A 122 -6.54 -5.80 -5.54
CA GLY A 122 -6.23 -6.12 -4.15
C GLY A 122 -7.39 -5.82 -3.21
N MET A 123 -7.95 -4.61 -3.32
CA MET A 123 -9.10 -4.20 -2.53
C MET A 123 -10.34 -5.02 -2.89
N TYR A 124 -10.60 -5.27 -4.17
CA TYR A 124 -11.72 -6.11 -4.61
C TYR A 124 -11.63 -7.52 -4.00
N VAL A 125 -10.48 -8.18 -4.10
CA VAL A 125 -10.26 -9.53 -3.55
C VAL A 125 -10.43 -9.54 -2.03
N LEU A 126 -9.89 -8.54 -1.32
CA LEU A 126 -10.03 -8.39 0.13
C LEU A 126 -11.51 -8.29 0.53
N LEU A 127 -12.29 -7.46 -0.16
CA LEU A 127 -13.71 -7.27 0.13
C LEU A 127 -14.57 -8.50 -0.23
N ARG A 128 -14.24 -9.17 -1.34
CA ARG A 128 -14.85 -10.47 -1.69
C ARG A 128 -14.52 -11.56 -0.66
N TRP A 129 -13.33 -11.51 -0.11
CA TRP A 129 -12.92 -12.40 0.98
C TRP A 129 -13.74 -12.16 2.26
N HIS A 130 -14.15 -10.92 2.52
CA HIS A 130 -15.12 -10.54 3.56
C HIS A 130 -16.58 -10.85 3.18
N ARG A 131 -16.82 -11.53 2.05
CA ARG A 131 -18.15 -11.94 1.56
C ARG A 131 -19.07 -10.78 1.15
N LEU A 132 -18.53 -9.59 0.88
CA LEU A 132 -19.33 -8.52 0.29
C LEU A 132 -19.78 -8.92 -1.12
N SER A 133 -20.93 -8.37 -1.57
CA SER A 133 -21.42 -8.60 -2.93
C SER A 133 -20.40 -8.11 -3.98
N PRO A 134 -20.38 -8.67 -5.20
CA PRO A 134 -19.46 -8.23 -6.25
C PRO A 134 -19.58 -6.74 -6.56
N VAL A 135 -20.80 -6.21 -6.61
CA VAL A 135 -21.06 -4.79 -6.91
C VAL A 135 -20.54 -3.89 -5.79
N ALA A 136 -20.83 -4.22 -4.52
CA ALA A 136 -20.31 -3.46 -3.38
C ALA A 136 -18.78 -3.52 -3.31
N SER A 137 -18.19 -4.70 -3.59
CA SER A 137 -16.74 -4.87 -3.63
C SER A 137 -16.09 -4.06 -4.75
N LEU A 138 -16.69 -4.00 -5.93
CA LEU A 138 -16.21 -3.18 -7.05
C LEU A 138 -16.30 -1.69 -6.71
N ALA A 139 -17.46 -1.22 -6.23
CA ALA A 139 -17.65 0.18 -5.87
C ALA A 139 -16.63 0.64 -4.81
N ALA A 140 -16.42 -0.15 -3.76
CA ALA A 140 -15.46 0.17 -2.72
C ALA A 140 -14.00 0.04 -3.20
N ALA A 141 -13.69 -0.91 -4.08
CA ALA A 141 -12.36 -1.04 -4.67
C ALA A 141 -12.00 0.16 -5.56
N LEU A 142 -12.94 0.63 -6.38
CA LEU A 142 -12.77 1.85 -7.17
C LEU A 142 -12.67 3.09 -6.27
N SER A 143 -13.51 3.20 -5.23
CA SER A 143 -13.43 4.29 -4.26
C SER A 143 -12.05 4.34 -3.58
N PHE A 144 -11.48 3.20 -3.16
CA PHE A 144 -10.15 3.13 -2.58
C PHE A 144 -9.06 3.54 -3.58
N THR A 145 -9.13 3.01 -4.80
CA THR A 145 -8.09 3.19 -5.82
C THR A 145 -8.06 4.59 -6.39
N TYR A 146 -9.20 5.27 -6.44
CA TYR A 146 -9.32 6.65 -6.94
C TYR A 146 -9.57 7.67 -5.83
N THR A 147 -9.09 7.38 -4.60
CA THR A 147 -9.04 8.37 -3.52
C THR A 147 -8.12 9.54 -3.86
N GLY A 148 -8.37 10.67 -3.21
CA GLY A 148 -7.47 11.81 -3.31
C GLY A 148 -6.02 11.46 -2.98
N ALA A 149 -5.78 10.62 -1.96
CA ALA A 149 -4.45 10.16 -1.61
C ALA A 149 -3.76 9.44 -2.77
N MET A 150 -4.42 8.46 -3.40
CA MET A 150 -3.83 7.69 -4.51
C MET A 150 -3.63 8.55 -5.76
N LEU A 151 -4.60 9.44 -6.07
CA LEU A 151 -4.49 10.37 -7.20
C LEU A 151 -3.42 11.43 -6.96
N GLY A 152 -3.31 11.96 -5.75
CA GLY A 152 -2.27 12.89 -5.36
C GLY A 152 -0.87 12.27 -5.47
N GLN A 153 -0.72 11.00 -5.13
CA GLN A 153 0.55 10.29 -5.25
C GLN A 153 0.90 9.85 -6.69
N LEU A 154 0.07 10.13 -7.69
CA LEU A 154 0.47 9.98 -9.09
C LEU A 154 1.75 10.72 -9.44
N VAL A 155 2.06 11.82 -8.75
CA VAL A 155 3.31 12.57 -8.96
C VAL A 155 4.54 11.87 -8.34
N HIS A 156 4.34 10.83 -7.52
CA HIS A 156 5.38 10.04 -6.85
C HIS A 156 5.18 8.56 -7.15
N LEU A 157 5.60 8.10 -8.32
CA LEU A 157 5.33 6.75 -8.82
C LEU A 157 5.65 5.65 -7.80
N ALA A 158 6.81 5.72 -7.14
CA ALA A 158 7.25 4.71 -6.19
C ALA A 158 6.35 4.62 -4.94
N VAL A 159 5.80 5.76 -4.47
CA VAL A 159 4.82 5.81 -3.38
C VAL A 159 3.52 5.15 -3.82
N ALA A 160 3.02 5.48 -5.02
CA ALA A 160 1.81 4.87 -5.56
C ALA A 160 1.95 3.34 -5.73
N GLN A 161 3.15 2.86 -6.12
CA GLN A 161 3.47 1.43 -6.18
C GLN A 161 3.34 0.75 -4.81
N GLY A 162 3.88 1.36 -3.74
CA GLY A 162 3.76 0.85 -2.38
C GLY A 162 2.32 0.86 -1.87
N PHE A 163 1.61 1.97 -2.08
CA PHE A 163 0.21 2.13 -1.68
C PHE A 163 -0.71 1.06 -2.31
N ALA A 164 -0.46 0.72 -3.57
CA ALA A 164 -1.22 -0.32 -4.27
C ALA A 164 -1.10 -1.71 -3.64
N LEU A 165 -0.05 -1.97 -2.85
CA LEU A 165 0.18 -3.24 -2.18
C LEU A 165 -0.53 -3.35 -0.82
N ILE A 166 -1.00 -2.27 -0.22
CA ILE A 166 -1.64 -2.26 1.12
C ILE A 166 -2.78 -3.28 1.24
N PRO A 167 -3.76 -3.36 0.33
CA PRO A 167 -4.85 -4.33 0.46
C PRO A 167 -4.38 -5.79 0.44
N TRP A 168 -3.29 -6.08 -0.29
CA TRP A 168 -2.69 -7.40 -0.37
C TRP A 168 -2.00 -7.78 0.94
N PHE A 169 -1.30 -6.85 1.60
CA PHE A 169 -0.74 -7.08 2.93
C PHE A 169 -1.83 -7.39 3.96
N VAL A 170 -2.91 -6.59 3.98
CA VAL A 170 -4.06 -6.84 4.86
C VAL A 170 -4.63 -8.24 4.61
N LEU A 171 -4.81 -8.61 3.35
CA LEU A 171 -5.30 -9.95 2.98
C LEU A 171 -4.37 -11.06 3.48
N VAL A 172 -3.04 -10.89 3.38
CA VAL A 172 -2.07 -11.87 3.88
C VAL A 172 -2.15 -11.98 5.41
N PHE A 173 -2.16 -10.87 6.14
CA PHE A 173 -2.25 -10.86 7.59
C PHE A 173 -3.51 -11.58 8.09
N LEU A 174 -4.67 -11.22 7.56
CA LEU A 174 -5.95 -11.79 7.97
C LEU A 174 -6.12 -13.25 7.52
N SER A 175 -5.69 -13.58 6.31
CA SER A 175 -5.78 -14.96 5.82
C SER A 175 -4.87 -15.90 6.58
N LEU A 176 -3.67 -15.47 6.96
CA LEU A 176 -2.75 -16.23 7.80
C LEU A 176 -3.38 -16.48 9.19
N ALA A 177 -3.94 -15.44 9.82
CA ALA A 177 -4.60 -15.57 11.11
C ALA A 177 -5.75 -16.59 11.05
N ARG A 178 -6.63 -16.50 10.04
CA ARG A 178 -7.73 -17.44 9.84
C ARG A 178 -7.24 -18.87 9.61
N ARG A 179 -6.22 -19.07 8.78
CA ARG A 179 -5.63 -20.39 8.50
C ARG A 179 -5.11 -21.07 9.76
N LEU A 180 -4.46 -20.31 10.65
CA LEU A 180 -3.94 -20.83 11.92
C LEU A 180 -5.05 -21.04 12.93
N ARG A 181 -6.03 -20.13 12.99
CA ARG A 181 -7.18 -20.29 13.89
C ARG A 181 -7.95 -21.58 13.61
N ASP A 182 -8.16 -21.89 12.35
CA ASP A 182 -8.97 -23.04 11.90
C ASP A 182 -8.23 -24.39 12.04
N LEU A 183 -6.94 -24.40 12.44
CA LEU A 183 -6.21 -25.61 12.79
C LEU A 183 -6.63 -26.13 14.18
N PRO A 184 -6.68 -27.46 14.39
CA PRO A 184 -6.88 -28.02 15.72
C PRO A 184 -5.68 -27.68 16.64
N GLU A 185 -5.89 -27.66 17.95
CA GLU A 185 -4.79 -27.41 18.92
C GLU A 185 -3.74 -28.53 18.90
N THR A 186 -4.13 -29.73 18.48
CA THR A 186 -3.27 -30.90 18.33
C THR A 186 -2.47 -30.91 17.03
N ALA A 187 -2.63 -29.89 16.16
CA ALA A 187 -1.96 -29.83 14.89
C ALA A 187 -0.44 -30.00 15.02
N THR A 188 0.10 -30.88 14.20
CA THR A 188 1.54 -31.14 14.11
C THR A 188 2.27 -30.00 13.41
N LEU A 189 3.59 -29.91 13.61
CA LEU A 189 4.42 -28.93 12.91
C LEU A 189 4.28 -29.03 11.37
N ARG A 190 4.22 -30.25 10.85
CA ARG A 190 4.06 -30.48 9.40
C ARG A 190 2.75 -29.91 8.86
N GLU A 191 1.66 -30.05 9.61
CA GLU A 191 0.35 -29.49 9.24
C GLU A 191 0.38 -27.97 9.30
N ILE A 192 1.00 -27.39 10.33
CA ILE A 192 1.17 -25.92 10.44
C ILE A 192 1.96 -25.40 9.24
N VAL A 193 3.15 -25.96 8.96
CA VAL A 193 4.01 -25.55 7.83
C VAL A 193 3.26 -25.70 6.50
N GLY A 194 2.56 -26.83 6.28
CA GLY A 194 1.74 -27.02 5.09
C GLY A 194 0.66 -25.93 4.90
N ARG A 195 0.09 -25.47 6.02
CA ARG A 195 -0.99 -24.48 6.01
C ARG A 195 -0.50 -23.04 5.77
N VAL A 196 0.70 -22.68 6.29
CA VAL A 196 1.21 -21.31 6.25
C VAL A 196 2.16 -21.02 5.08
N ARG A 197 2.70 -22.03 4.40
CA ARG A 197 3.70 -21.87 3.32
C ARG A 197 3.33 -20.83 2.28
N THR A 198 2.06 -20.81 1.85
CA THR A 198 1.56 -19.83 0.86
C THR A 198 1.59 -18.42 1.41
N SER A 199 1.30 -18.24 2.71
CA SER A 199 1.36 -16.94 3.37
C SER A 199 2.80 -16.44 3.52
N VAL A 200 3.76 -17.34 3.78
CA VAL A 200 5.21 -17.01 3.77
C VAL A 200 5.61 -16.44 2.42
N VAL A 201 5.25 -17.17 1.33
CA VAL A 201 5.62 -16.76 -0.04
C VAL A 201 4.99 -15.41 -0.40
N TRP A 202 3.68 -15.25 -0.17
CA TRP A 202 3.01 -13.98 -0.50
C TRP A 202 3.53 -12.81 0.32
N PHE A 203 3.78 -13.00 1.62
CA PHE A 203 4.35 -11.95 2.45
C PHE A 203 5.76 -11.57 1.99
N ALA A 204 6.61 -12.57 1.68
CA ALA A 204 7.94 -12.34 1.16
C ALA A 204 7.94 -11.58 -0.19
N VAL A 205 7.08 -11.98 -1.12
CA VAL A 205 6.95 -11.33 -2.43
C VAL A 205 6.46 -9.88 -2.28
N LEU A 206 5.41 -9.65 -1.49
CA LEU A 206 4.87 -8.31 -1.27
C LEU A 206 5.90 -7.38 -0.61
N LEU A 207 6.59 -7.88 0.42
CA LEU A 207 7.62 -7.10 1.11
C LEU A 207 8.83 -6.85 0.20
N GLY A 208 9.26 -7.85 -0.56
CA GLY A 208 10.31 -7.71 -1.57
C GLY A 208 9.94 -6.68 -2.63
N LEU A 209 8.72 -6.72 -3.16
CA LEU A 209 8.22 -5.71 -4.10
C LEU A 209 8.22 -4.31 -3.47
N THR A 210 7.82 -4.17 -2.20
CA THR A 210 7.87 -2.88 -1.49
C THR A 210 9.31 -2.35 -1.42
N PHE A 211 10.29 -3.19 -1.10
CA PHE A 211 11.71 -2.79 -1.11
C PHE A 211 12.21 -2.39 -2.49
N LEU A 212 11.79 -3.12 -3.53
CA LEU A 212 12.19 -2.85 -4.90
C LEU A 212 11.58 -1.57 -5.49
N THR A 213 10.52 -1.01 -4.90
CA THR A 213 10.03 0.34 -5.32
C THR A 213 11.13 1.39 -5.17
N GLY A 214 12.05 1.20 -4.25
CA GLY A 214 13.10 2.15 -3.89
C GLY A 214 12.59 3.33 -3.05
N GLU A 215 11.37 3.26 -2.51
CA GLU A 215 10.78 4.35 -1.71
C GLU A 215 10.74 3.97 -0.22
N PRO A 216 11.60 4.59 0.61
CA PRO A 216 11.66 4.28 2.04
C PRO A 216 10.33 4.51 2.78
N ARG A 217 9.51 5.44 2.30
CA ARG A 217 8.21 5.75 2.88
C ARG A 217 7.23 4.58 2.73
N SER A 218 7.18 3.97 1.56
CA SER A 218 6.33 2.79 1.33
C SER A 218 6.67 1.65 2.30
N ILE A 219 7.94 1.52 2.66
CA ILE A 219 8.39 0.55 3.67
C ILE A 219 7.85 0.93 5.05
N ALA A 220 7.95 2.21 5.43
CA ALA A 220 7.45 2.72 6.70
C ALA A 220 5.93 2.61 6.83
N GLU A 221 5.18 2.81 5.75
CA GLU A 221 3.72 2.64 5.72
C GLU A 221 3.33 1.18 5.97
N ILE A 222 4.03 0.22 5.36
CA ILE A 222 3.80 -1.21 5.58
C ILE A 222 4.24 -1.63 6.98
N GLU A 223 5.34 -1.05 7.51
CA GLU A 223 5.74 -1.25 8.91
C GLU A 223 4.63 -0.78 9.87
N LEU A 224 4.12 0.43 9.69
CA LEU A 224 3.02 0.97 10.51
C LEU A 224 1.78 0.09 10.41
N LEU A 225 1.38 -0.32 9.20
CA LEU A 225 0.27 -1.24 8.99
C LEU A 225 0.48 -2.55 9.77
N GLY A 226 1.67 -3.13 9.70
CA GLY A 226 2.04 -4.34 10.43
C GLY A 226 1.97 -4.15 11.95
N LEU A 227 2.51 -3.01 12.44
CA LEU A 227 2.49 -2.65 13.87
C LEU A 227 1.07 -2.42 14.42
N ILE A 228 0.09 -2.14 13.58
CA ILE A 228 -1.31 -1.99 13.98
C ILE A 228 -2.04 -3.33 13.83
N VAL A 229 -1.95 -3.96 12.67
CA VAL A 229 -2.76 -5.15 12.33
C VAL A 229 -2.33 -6.37 13.14
N VAL A 230 -1.01 -6.60 13.29
CA VAL A 230 -0.49 -7.78 14.00
C VAL A 230 -0.90 -7.78 15.48
N PRO A 231 -0.66 -6.72 16.28
CA PRO A 231 -1.15 -6.68 17.65
C PRO A 231 -2.68 -6.76 17.75
N SER A 232 -3.41 -6.15 16.81
CA SER A 232 -4.88 -6.22 16.80
C SER A 232 -5.37 -7.67 16.66
N ILE A 233 -4.76 -8.47 15.79
CA ILE A 233 -5.07 -9.90 15.64
C ILE A 233 -4.73 -10.69 16.93
N LEU A 234 -3.66 -10.31 17.63
CA LEU A 234 -3.21 -11.00 18.82
C LEU A 234 -3.95 -10.60 20.11
N LEU A 235 -4.54 -9.41 20.14
CA LEU A 235 -5.11 -8.82 21.37
C LEU A 235 -6.63 -8.63 21.29
N ILE A 236 -7.19 -8.32 20.12
CA ILE A 236 -8.62 -8.03 19.96
C ILE A 236 -9.38 -9.33 19.68
N ARG A 237 -10.41 -9.61 20.47
CA ARG A 237 -11.29 -10.79 20.31
C ARG A 237 -12.23 -10.62 19.10
N SER A 238 -11.67 -10.74 17.91
CA SER A 238 -12.36 -10.75 16.62
C SER A 238 -12.41 -12.17 16.04
N SER A 239 -12.93 -12.32 14.82
CA SER A 239 -12.90 -13.58 14.08
C SER A 239 -11.47 -14.01 13.66
N TYR A 240 -10.48 -13.14 13.83
CA TYR A 240 -9.06 -13.40 13.55
C TYR A 240 -8.24 -13.70 14.78
N PHE A 241 -8.83 -13.59 15.98
CA PHE A 241 -8.12 -13.73 17.24
C PHE A 241 -7.52 -15.14 17.40
N LEU A 242 -6.23 -15.16 17.72
CA LEU A 242 -5.49 -16.40 17.98
C LEU A 242 -5.44 -16.66 19.50
N VAL A 243 -6.19 -17.64 19.96
CA VAL A 243 -6.31 -17.96 21.41
C VAL A 243 -5.03 -18.61 21.93
N SER A 244 -4.52 -19.60 21.22
CA SER A 244 -3.40 -20.42 21.66
C SER A 244 -2.05 -19.74 21.43
N TRP A 245 -1.14 -19.84 22.40
CA TRP A 245 0.24 -19.36 22.27
C TRP A 245 0.97 -20.01 21.09
N LYS A 246 0.76 -21.29 20.85
CA LYS A 246 1.33 -22.02 19.71
C LYS A 246 0.92 -21.37 18.38
N LYS A 247 -0.34 -20.99 18.21
CA LYS A 247 -0.84 -20.31 17.01
C LYS A 247 -0.28 -18.89 16.87
N ARG A 248 -0.17 -18.15 17.98
CA ARG A 248 0.45 -16.81 18.00
C ARG A 248 1.92 -16.86 17.61
N ALA A 249 2.67 -17.80 18.20
CA ALA A 249 4.07 -18.03 17.85
C ALA A 249 4.23 -18.44 16.38
N SER A 250 3.40 -19.35 15.89
CA SER A 250 3.39 -19.75 14.48
C SER A 250 3.07 -18.58 13.54
N TYR A 251 2.16 -17.68 13.92
CA TYR A 251 1.81 -16.48 13.18
C TYR A 251 3.02 -15.54 13.05
N LEU A 252 3.65 -15.21 14.18
CA LEU A 252 4.81 -14.32 14.22
C LEU A 252 6.01 -14.94 13.49
N LEU A 253 6.27 -16.23 13.69
CA LEU A 253 7.36 -16.93 13.02
C LEU A 253 7.14 -16.96 11.50
N THR A 254 5.91 -17.17 11.04
CA THR A 254 5.57 -17.12 9.60
C THR A 254 5.87 -15.76 9.00
N LEU A 255 5.49 -14.68 9.68
CA LEU A 255 5.81 -13.31 9.25
C LEU A 255 7.32 -13.05 9.31
N GLY A 256 8.01 -13.53 10.35
CA GLY A 256 9.47 -13.40 10.48
C GLY A 256 10.21 -14.08 9.33
N VAL A 257 9.88 -15.35 9.03
CA VAL A 257 10.47 -16.08 7.89
C VAL A 257 10.17 -15.39 6.57
N GLY A 258 8.91 -15.01 6.35
CA GLY A 258 8.53 -14.26 5.15
C GLY A 258 9.23 -12.90 5.06
N GLY A 259 9.46 -12.24 6.20
CA GLY A 259 10.22 -10.99 6.30
C GLY A 259 11.68 -11.15 5.86
N VAL A 260 12.38 -12.16 6.37
CA VAL A 260 13.76 -12.48 5.97
C VAL A 260 13.85 -12.77 4.47
N LEU A 261 12.93 -13.56 3.93
CA LEU A 261 12.87 -13.85 2.50
C LEU A 261 12.56 -12.59 1.68
N GLY A 262 11.67 -11.73 2.16
CA GLY A 262 11.33 -10.45 1.52
C GLY A 262 12.52 -9.49 1.46
N ILE A 263 13.31 -9.40 2.56
CA ILE A 263 14.58 -8.67 2.57
C ILE A 263 15.53 -9.29 1.53
N GLY A 264 15.63 -10.62 1.46
CA GLY A 264 16.45 -11.30 0.46
C GLY A 264 16.06 -10.95 -0.98
N ILE A 265 14.76 -10.83 -1.30
CA ILE A 265 14.29 -10.39 -2.62
C ILE A 265 14.68 -8.92 -2.88
N GLY A 266 14.57 -8.06 -1.87
CA GLY A 266 14.85 -6.62 -2.01
C GLY A 266 16.31 -6.23 -1.81
N ILE A 267 17.21 -7.15 -1.45
CA ILE A 267 18.59 -6.85 -1.02
C ILE A 267 19.39 -6.08 -2.08
N CYS A 268 19.17 -6.38 -3.36
CA CYS A 268 19.83 -5.72 -4.47
C CYS A 268 19.51 -4.21 -4.55
N GLN A 269 18.36 -3.78 -4.05
CA GLN A 269 17.97 -2.37 -3.96
C GLN A 269 18.30 -1.79 -2.58
N LEU A 270 18.10 -2.57 -1.51
CA LEU A 270 18.29 -2.13 -0.13
C LEU A 270 19.76 -1.84 0.19
N LEU A 271 20.68 -2.72 -0.20
CA LEU A 271 22.09 -2.59 0.19
C LEU A 271 22.74 -1.33 -0.39
N PRO A 272 22.65 -1.03 -1.71
CA PRO A 272 23.17 0.22 -2.26
C PRO A 272 22.44 1.45 -1.68
N GLY A 273 21.14 1.36 -1.43
CA GLY A 273 20.33 2.43 -0.83
C GLY A 273 20.78 2.75 0.59
N TRP A 274 21.01 1.74 1.40
CA TRP A 274 21.54 1.90 2.77
C TRP A 274 22.89 2.60 2.79
N ALA A 275 23.82 2.15 1.93
CA ALA A 275 25.14 2.77 1.82
C ALA A 275 25.04 4.24 1.42
N PHE A 276 24.16 4.59 0.47
CA PHE A 276 23.94 5.96 0.03
C PHE A 276 23.29 6.84 1.10
N ILE A 277 22.24 6.33 1.79
CA ILE A 277 21.58 7.09 2.87
C ILE A 277 22.58 7.43 3.97
N GLY A 278 23.46 6.51 4.35
CA GLY A 278 24.48 6.71 5.38
C GLY A 278 25.44 7.87 5.08
N SER A 279 25.67 8.18 3.80
CA SER A 279 26.51 9.31 3.34
C SER A 279 25.72 10.57 2.99
N SER A 280 24.40 10.57 3.18
CA SER A 280 23.52 11.69 2.84
C SER A 280 23.10 12.48 4.08
N ASN A 281 22.51 13.68 3.86
CA ASN A 281 21.88 14.46 4.92
C ASN A 281 20.60 13.79 5.50
N ARG A 282 20.24 12.61 5.02
CA ARG A 282 19.17 11.74 5.58
C ARG A 282 19.69 10.76 6.63
N ALA A 283 21.01 10.71 6.89
CA ALA A 283 21.60 9.81 7.88
C ALA A 283 21.14 10.11 9.31
N ALA A 284 20.90 11.40 9.64
CA ALA A 284 20.41 11.82 10.95
C ALA A 284 19.16 12.69 10.78
N ILE A 285 18.00 12.15 11.18
CA ILE A 285 16.72 12.86 11.06
C ILE A 285 16.27 13.35 12.43
N SER A 286 16.20 14.69 12.59
CA SER A 286 15.70 15.34 13.79
C SER A 286 14.17 15.20 13.90
N TYR A 287 13.66 15.31 15.14
CA TYR A 287 12.21 15.36 15.37
C TYR A 287 11.54 16.54 14.64
N TRP A 288 12.23 17.68 14.52
CA TRP A 288 11.75 18.82 13.75
C TRP A 288 11.56 18.47 12.26
N PHE A 289 12.54 17.76 11.66
CA PHE A 289 12.42 17.34 10.28
C PHE A 289 11.28 16.33 10.09
N PHE A 290 11.16 15.34 10.98
CA PHE A 290 10.05 14.39 11.02
C PHE A 290 8.72 15.15 11.10
N GLY A 291 8.57 16.08 12.05
CA GLY A 291 7.35 16.84 12.30
C GLY A 291 6.99 17.84 11.19
N SER A 292 7.95 18.26 10.36
CA SER A 292 7.72 19.28 9.32
C SER A 292 6.72 18.88 8.25
N GLY A 293 6.37 17.59 8.14
CA GLY A 293 5.36 17.08 7.22
C GLY A 293 4.07 16.62 7.89
N SER A 294 3.92 16.86 9.19
CA SER A 294 2.69 16.49 9.92
C SER A 294 1.51 17.34 9.48
N LEU A 295 0.35 16.72 9.34
CA LEU A 295 -0.90 17.40 8.97
C LEU A 295 -1.54 18.03 10.22
N SER A 296 -1.77 19.34 10.21
CA SER A 296 -2.55 19.99 11.28
C SER A 296 -3.97 19.42 11.33
N VAL A 297 -4.51 19.24 12.53
CA VAL A 297 -5.83 18.61 12.76
C VAL A 297 -6.94 19.27 11.93
N LYS A 298 -6.92 20.58 11.76
CA LYS A 298 -7.90 21.32 10.95
C LYS A 298 -7.92 20.89 9.48
N TRP A 299 -6.83 20.35 8.96
CA TRP A 299 -6.71 19.92 7.59
C TRP A 299 -7.33 18.54 7.33
N SER A 300 -7.74 17.86 8.40
CA SER A 300 -8.55 16.64 8.27
C SER A 300 -9.90 16.89 7.57
N ALA A 301 -10.30 18.16 7.43
CA ALA A 301 -11.45 18.53 6.58
C ALA A 301 -11.28 18.06 5.12
N LEU A 302 -10.04 17.92 4.62
CA LEU A 302 -9.75 17.40 3.28
C LEU A 302 -10.18 15.95 3.07
N PHE A 303 -10.37 15.16 4.12
CA PHE A 303 -10.96 13.82 4.00
C PHE A 303 -12.41 13.86 3.52
N PHE A 304 -13.12 14.97 3.79
CA PHE A 304 -14.54 15.13 3.50
C PHE A 304 -14.79 16.11 2.36
N ILE A 305 -14.01 17.19 2.26
CA ILE A 305 -14.19 18.26 1.27
C ILE A 305 -12.85 18.48 0.56
N PRO A 306 -12.70 18.01 -0.68
CA PRO A 306 -11.39 17.95 -1.35
C PRO A 306 -10.75 19.32 -1.58
N ASP A 307 -11.51 20.32 -1.94
CA ASP A 307 -10.98 21.65 -2.34
C ASP A 307 -11.28 22.75 -1.32
N ILE A 308 -11.51 22.40 -0.04
CA ILE A 308 -11.83 23.37 1.01
C ILE A 308 -10.77 24.46 1.20
N PHE A 309 -9.51 24.15 0.86
CA PHE A 309 -8.38 25.09 0.91
C PHE A 309 -7.92 25.55 -0.49
N GLY A 310 -8.84 25.52 -1.46
CA GLY A 310 -8.51 25.75 -2.86
C GLY A 310 -7.96 24.50 -3.54
N GLY A 311 -7.97 24.50 -4.84
CA GLY A 311 -7.56 23.39 -5.69
C GLY A 311 -6.68 23.83 -6.84
N ASN A 312 -6.72 23.11 -7.96
CA ASN A 312 -6.10 23.54 -9.18
C ASN A 312 -6.94 24.64 -9.82
N GLY A 313 -6.54 25.89 -9.60
CA GLY A 313 -7.28 27.09 -9.96
C GLY A 313 -7.71 27.20 -11.44
N ALA A 314 -7.12 26.41 -12.33
CA ALA A 314 -7.53 26.33 -13.73
C ALA A 314 -8.83 25.55 -13.95
N VAL A 315 -9.24 24.71 -13.00
CA VAL A 315 -10.35 23.74 -13.17
C VAL A 315 -11.43 23.89 -12.10
N ALA A 316 -11.07 24.21 -10.85
CA ALA A 316 -11.94 24.03 -9.68
C ALA A 316 -11.99 25.23 -8.72
N GLY A 317 -12.04 26.46 -9.20
CA GLY A 317 -12.16 27.65 -8.35
C GLY A 317 -10.83 28.26 -7.92
N PRO A 318 -10.73 28.91 -6.74
CA PRO A 318 -9.52 29.60 -6.32
C PRO A 318 -8.34 28.65 -6.19
N GLY A 319 -7.15 29.10 -6.59
CA GLY A 319 -5.93 28.34 -6.46
C GLY A 319 -5.68 27.94 -5.00
N TYR A 320 -4.97 26.84 -4.80
CA TYR A 320 -4.59 26.34 -3.48
C TYR A 320 -3.76 27.40 -2.73
N PHE A 321 -4.19 27.76 -1.53
CA PHE A 321 -3.64 28.92 -0.78
C PHE A 321 -2.93 28.55 0.52
N VAL A 322 -2.59 27.29 0.71
CA VAL A 322 -1.94 26.80 1.93
C VAL A 322 -0.49 26.38 1.66
N ASN A 323 0.36 26.41 2.69
CA ASN A 323 1.80 26.22 2.57
C ASN A 323 2.27 24.78 2.30
N TYR A 324 1.38 23.81 2.15
CA TYR A 324 1.70 22.44 1.80
C TYR A 324 1.54 22.19 0.30
N ASN A 325 2.30 21.25 -0.25
CA ASN A 325 2.06 20.76 -1.59
C ASN A 325 0.68 20.08 -1.65
N LEU A 326 -0.20 20.51 -2.55
CA LEU A 326 -1.55 19.96 -2.70
C LEU A 326 -1.54 18.42 -2.88
N ALA A 327 -0.63 17.89 -3.69
CA ALA A 327 -0.50 16.47 -3.93
C ALA A 327 -0.21 15.66 -2.64
N GLU A 328 0.41 16.29 -1.65
CA GLU A 328 0.78 15.66 -0.38
C GLU A 328 -0.37 15.58 0.61
N VAL A 329 -1.33 16.49 0.51
CA VAL A 329 -2.42 16.63 1.48
C VAL A 329 -3.78 16.23 0.90
N THR A 330 -3.86 15.97 -0.39
CA THR A 330 -5.08 15.48 -1.04
C THR A 330 -5.44 14.10 -0.49
N SER A 331 -6.48 14.03 0.33
CA SER A 331 -6.85 12.82 1.08
C SER A 331 -8.35 12.52 1.04
N TYR A 332 -9.07 13.10 0.10
CA TYR A 332 -10.51 12.87 -0.06
C TYR A 332 -10.84 11.39 -0.25
N ALA A 333 -11.67 10.87 0.66
CA ALA A 333 -12.02 9.44 0.69
C ALA A 333 -13.04 9.01 -0.37
N GLY A 334 -13.69 9.96 -1.04
CA GLY A 334 -14.77 9.71 -1.97
C GLY A 334 -16.16 9.68 -1.32
N ILE A 335 -17.17 10.16 -2.06
CA ILE A 335 -18.54 10.28 -1.55
C ILE A 335 -19.17 8.93 -1.16
N LEU A 336 -18.83 7.86 -1.88
CA LEU A 336 -19.34 6.52 -1.55
C LEU A 336 -18.80 5.99 -0.23
N ALA A 337 -17.51 6.26 0.07
CA ALA A 337 -16.91 5.91 1.36
C ALA A 337 -17.57 6.69 2.50
N MET A 338 -17.87 7.97 2.29
CA MET A 338 -18.58 8.82 3.27
C MET A 338 -19.99 8.32 3.53
N ILE A 339 -20.76 8.04 2.47
CA ILE A 339 -22.12 7.47 2.59
C ILE A 339 -22.06 6.15 3.36
N GLY A 340 -21.14 5.25 3.01
CA GLY A 340 -20.92 3.98 3.70
C GLY A 340 -20.58 4.15 5.18
N PHE A 341 -19.71 5.10 5.52
CA PHE A 341 -19.33 5.42 6.90
C PHE A 341 -20.53 5.91 7.73
N PHE A 342 -21.28 6.88 7.22
CA PHE A 342 -22.46 7.39 7.94
C PHE A 342 -23.60 6.37 8.02
N ALA A 343 -23.78 5.54 6.99
CA ALA A 343 -24.74 4.43 7.02
C ALA A 343 -24.34 3.39 8.09
N PHE A 344 -23.06 3.08 8.22
CA PHE A 344 -22.54 2.20 9.27
C PHE A 344 -22.77 2.77 10.68
N LEU A 345 -22.44 4.05 10.91
CA LEU A 345 -22.70 4.72 12.19
C LEU A 345 -24.21 4.73 12.54
N SER A 346 -25.07 5.02 11.56
CA SER A 346 -26.52 4.98 11.74
C SER A 346 -27.04 3.56 12.09
N ARG A 347 -26.46 2.52 11.47
CA ARG A 347 -26.75 1.13 11.80
C ARG A 347 -26.32 0.79 13.22
N LEU A 348 -25.10 1.17 13.61
CA LEU A 348 -24.58 0.95 14.99
C LEU A 348 -25.48 1.61 16.03
N LYS A 349 -25.90 2.86 15.79
CA LYS A 349 -26.83 3.58 16.69
C LYS A 349 -28.15 2.85 16.86
N ARG A 350 -28.68 2.23 15.78
CA ARG A 350 -29.99 1.54 15.81
C ARG A 350 -29.94 0.12 16.35
N LYS A 351 -28.90 -0.65 16.01
CA LYS A 351 -28.83 -2.09 16.28
C LYS A 351 -27.74 -2.49 17.28
N GLY A 352 -26.90 -1.54 17.69
CA GLY A 352 -25.73 -1.82 18.52
C GLY A 352 -24.68 -2.67 17.78
N TRP A 353 -23.63 -3.06 18.51
CA TRP A 353 -22.58 -3.95 18.02
C TRP A 353 -23.10 -5.38 17.93
N GLN A 354 -23.00 -5.98 16.77
CA GLN A 354 -23.28 -7.41 16.54
C GLN A 354 -21.98 -8.20 16.40
N GLY A 355 -22.06 -9.54 16.48
CA GLY A 355 -20.86 -10.39 16.45
C GLY A 355 -19.95 -10.20 15.23
N GLU A 356 -20.54 -9.95 14.05
CA GLU A 356 -19.82 -9.68 12.81
C GLU A 356 -19.12 -8.33 12.81
N ASP A 357 -19.58 -7.35 13.59
CA ASP A 357 -18.98 -6.02 13.67
C ASP A 357 -17.62 -6.03 14.38
N LYS A 358 -17.30 -7.09 15.14
CA LYS A 358 -16.01 -7.23 15.81
C LYS A 358 -14.83 -7.24 14.82
N ASP A 359 -15.04 -7.68 13.60
CA ASP A 359 -14.03 -7.67 12.56
C ASP A 359 -13.76 -6.26 12.04
N PHE A 360 -14.75 -5.36 12.11
CA PHE A 360 -14.57 -3.95 11.76
C PHE A 360 -13.73 -3.18 12.77
N VAL A 361 -13.65 -3.63 14.02
CA VAL A 361 -12.79 -2.99 15.04
C VAL A 361 -11.36 -2.87 14.56
N LEU A 362 -10.85 -3.89 13.87
CA LEU A 362 -9.51 -3.85 13.28
C LEU A 362 -9.34 -2.66 12.32
N TYR A 363 -10.30 -2.46 11.42
CA TYR A 363 -10.24 -1.36 10.45
C TYR A 363 -10.42 0.01 11.11
N VAL A 364 -11.24 0.09 12.15
CA VAL A 364 -11.38 1.30 12.97
C VAL A 364 -10.05 1.63 13.66
N VAL A 365 -9.38 0.63 14.24
CA VAL A 365 -8.06 0.81 14.88
C VAL A 365 -7.04 1.28 13.85
N VAL A 366 -6.99 0.66 12.67
CA VAL A 366 -6.10 1.09 11.57
C VAL A 366 -6.38 2.55 11.18
N ALA A 367 -7.66 2.93 11.00
CA ALA A 367 -8.05 4.27 10.63
C ALA A 367 -7.68 5.30 11.71
N VAL A 368 -7.96 5.00 12.99
CA VAL A 368 -7.67 5.90 14.11
C VAL A 368 -6.16 6.08 14.30
N VAL A 369 -5.39 4.99 14.34
CA VAL A 369 -3.93 5.09 14.50
C VAL A 369 -3.30 5.76 13.28
N GLY A 370 -3.75 5.45 12.06
CA GLY A 370 -3.33 6.12 10.84
C GLY A 370 -3.61 7.63 10.87
N LEU A 371 -4.78 8.03 11.36
CA LEU A 371 -5.13 9.45 11.54
C LEU A 371 -4.18 10.15 12.53
N PHE A 372 -3.89 9.54 13.67
CA PHE A 372 -2.92 10.07 14.63
C PHE A 372 -1.49 10.12 14.06
N ALA A 373 -1.10 9.13 13.27
CA ALA A 373 0.18 9.13 12.57
C ALA A 373 0.26 10.30 11.56
N THR A 374 -0.82 10.57 10.83
CA THR A 374 -0.95 11.71 9.91
C THR A 374 -0.80 13.05 10.62
N TRP A 375 -1.40 13.21 11.80
CA TRP A 375 -1.23 14.40 12.63
C TRP A 375 0.17 14.53 13.23
N GLY A 376 0.91 13.44 13.37
CA GLY A 376 2.32 13.40 13.75
C GLY A 376 2.67 14.32 14.92
N SER A 377 3.49 15.35 14.68
CA SER A 377 3.96 16.28 15.71
C SER A 377 2.88 17.19 16.32
N PHE A 378 1.69 17.25 15.72
CA PHE A 378 0.54 17.95 16.33
C PHE A 378 -0.15 17.13 17.44
N THR A 379 0.33 15.92 17.71
CA THR A 379 -0.14 15.07 18.81
C THR A 379 1.02 14.55 19.65
N PRO A 380 0.81 14.21 20.93
CA PRO A 380 1.85 13.60 21.76
C PRO A 380 2.37 12.26 21.19
N LEU A 381 1.56 11.57 20.38
CA LEU A 381 1.94 10.29 19.74
C LEU A 381 3.03 10.49 18.69
N GLY A 382 3.26 11.70 18.19
CA GLY A 382 4.35 11.99 17.27
C GLY A 382 5.73 11.57 17.78
N HIS A 383 5.99 11.71 19.10
CA HIS A 383 7.23 11.21 19.70
C HIS A 383 7.34 9.69 19.66
N ILE A 384 6.22 8.97 19.83
CA ILE A 384 6.18 7.51 19.73
C ILE A 384 6.49 7.10 18.29
N PHE A 385 5.84 7.70 17.31
CA PHE A 385 6.08 7.41 15.88
C PHE A 385 7.53 7.74 15.48
N HIS A 386 8.08 8.85 15.95
CA HIS A 386 9.50 9.17 15.71
C HIS A 386 10.47 8.17 16.35
N GLY A 387 10.06 7.48 17.41
CA GLY A 387 10.84 6.38 18.03
C GLY A 387 10.89 5.10 17.18
N ILE A 388 10.01 4.94 16.19
CA ILE A 388 9.94 3.75 15.34
C ILE A 388 10.97 3.88 14.21
N PRO A 389 11.88 2.89 14.02
CA PRO A 389 13.08 3.04 13.18
C PRO A 389 12.86 3.55 11.77
N LEU A 390 11.94 2.97 11.01
CA LEU A 390 11.69 3.37 9.62
C LEU A 390 10.76 4.59 9.54
N LEU A 391 9.77 4.69 10.43
CA LEU A 391 8.86 5.83 10.47
C LEU A 391 9.59 7.15 10.77
N LYS A 392 10.61 7.14 11.62
CA LYS A 392 11.41 8.35 11.87
C LYS A 392 12.07 8.93 10.61
N SER A 393 12.33 8.09 9.62
CA SER A 393 12.97 8.48 8.36
C SER A 393 12.00 9.15 7.38
N THR A 394 10.72 9.13 7.66
CA THR A 394 9.69 9.79 6.84
C THR A 394 9.46 11.22 7.32
N ARG A 395 9.19 12.12 6.38
CA ARG A 395 8.87 13.53 6.67
C ARG A 395 7.39 13.83 6.55
N LEU A 396 6.68 13.07 5.76
CA LEU A 396 5.35 13.41 5.30
C LEU A 396 4.33 12.37 5.77
N GLN A 397 3.91 12.51 7.01
CA GLN A 397 2.92 11.63 7.63
C GLN A 397 1.51 11.81 7.04
N SER A 398 1.29 12.89 6.29
CA SER A 398 0.00 13.17 5.64
C SER A 398 -0.28 12.33 4.39
N ARG A 399 0.67 11.57 3.94
CA ARG A 399 0.56 10.71 2.74
C ARG A 399 -0.05 9.37 3.03
#